data_8bafa5c15a1bb9b1b3390caa34c95565
#
_entry.id   8bafa5c15a1bb9b1b3390caa34c95565
#
_cell.length_a   1.000
_cell.length_b   1.000
_cell.length_c   1.000
_cell.angle_alpha   90.00
_cell.angle_beta   90.00
_cell.angle_gamma   90.00
#
_symmetry.space_group_name_H-M   'P 1'
#
loop_
_entity.id
_entity.type
_entity.pdbx_description
1 polymer ?
#
loop_
_entity_poly.entity_id
_entity_poly.type
_entity_poly.pdbx_seq_one_letter_code
_entity_poly.pdbx_strand_id
1 'polypeptide(L)'
;MNTPDLPSFWAVIPAAGIGSRMRADKPKQYLQLAGKSILEHTLNCFLDHPCLRGVVVSLAEDDPFWPSLACARDGRIHIAAGGAERADSVLNALLRLAELGAGEQDWVLVHDAARPNLAPSDLDLLLAELADDEIGGLLAVPARDTLKRVGRDGRVRETIDRSVIWQAYTPQMFRLGALHQALAEALVSDVAVTDEASAMEWAGRSPRLIEGRADNLKVTRPEDLHYLERLWRGRH
;
A
#
# COMPACT_ATOMS: atom_id res chain seq x y z
N MET A 1 2.50 -16.66 26.25
CA MET A 1 1.42 -15.81 25.70
C MET A 1 1.00 -16.45 24.39
N ASN A 2 -0.28 -16.85 24.26
CA ASN A 2 -0.75 -17.37 22.98
C ASN A 2 -0.63 -16.25 21.94
N THR A 3 0.14 -16.48 20.89
CA THR A 3 0.12 -15.62 19.70
C THR A 3 -1.32 -15.59 19.19
N PRO A 4 -1.96 -14.44 19.00
CA PRO A 4 -3.31 -14.42 18.43
C PRO A 4 -3.27 -15.16 17.08
N ASP A 5 -4.33 -15.91 16.81
CA ASP A 5 -4.49 -16.65 15.55
C ASP A 5 -4.79 -15.61 14.45
N LEU A 6 -3.74 -15.07 13.83
CA LEU A 6 -3.86 -14.03 12.82
C LEU A 6 -4.44 -14.60 11.53
N PRO A 7 -5.32 -13.89 10.85
CA PRO A 7 -5.90 -14.36 9.60
C PRO A 7 -4.86 -14.46 8.49
N SER A 8 -5.00 -15.46 7.63
CA SER A 8 -4.20 -15.56 6.41
C SER A 8 -4.61 -14.45 5.43
N PHE A 9 -3.64 -13.99 4.62
CA PHE A 9 -3.88 -12.87 3.71
C PHE A 9 -3.07 -13.01 2.41
N TRP A 10 -3.53 -12.28 1.39
CA TRP A 10 -2.81 -12.00 0.16
C TRP A 10 -2.30 -10.56 0.18
N ALA A 11 -1.15 -10.31 -0.42
CA ALA A 11 -0.66 -8.95 -0.59
C ALA A 11 -0.75 -8.51 -2.07
N VAL A 12 -1.09 -7.23 -2.30
CA VAL A 12 -1.11 -6.59 -3.61
C VAL A 12 -0.19 -5.38 -3.57
N ILE A 13 0.78 -5.35 -4.50
CA ILE A 13 1.79 -4.29 -4.59
C ILE A 13 1.71 -3.62 -5.97
N PRO A 14 0.96 -2.52 -6.13
CA PRO A 14 0.94 -1.77 -7.39
C PRO A 14 2.29 -1.09 -7.62
N ALA A 15 3.03 -1.54 -8.63
CA ALA A 15 4.39 -1.11 -8.95
C ALA A 15 4.59 -0.65 -10.40
N ALA A 16 3.53 -0.46 -11.19
CA ALA A 16 3.61 -0.04 -12.60
C ALA A 16 3.94 1.46 -12.80
N GLY A 17 3.83 2.28 -11.75
CA GLY A 17 4.02 3.73 -11.85
C GLY A 17 5.48 4.14 -12.07
N ILE A 18 5.72 5.10 -12.96
CA ILE A 18 7.07 5.62 -13.29
C ILE A 18 7.66 6.57 -12.24
N GLY A 19 6.86 7.13 -11.34
CA GLY A 19 7.35 7.95 -10.23
C GLY A 19 8.02 9.26 -10.65
N SER A 20 7.46 10.00 -11.59
CA SER A 20 8.03 11.22 -12.25
C SER A 20 8.59 12.29 -11.29
N ARG A 21 8.07 12.39 -10.06
CA ARG A 21 8.54 13.35 -9.05
C ARG A 21 9.96 13.11 -8.52
N MET A 22 10.51 11.91 -8.69
CA MET A 22 11.85 11.56 -8.24
C MET A 22 12.98 12.07 -9.15
N ARG A 23 12.66 12.45 -10.39
CA ARG A 23 13.64 12.94 -11.39
C ARG A 23 14.84 11.99 -11.55
N ALA A 24 14.61 10.69 -11.43
CA ALA A 24 15.63 9.64 -11.55
C ALA A 24 15.54 8.94 -12.90
N ASP A 25 16.66 8.32 -13.33
CA ASP A 25 16.76 7.60 -14.60
C ASP A 25 15.96 6.30 -14.67
N LYS A 26 15.41 5.87 -13.53
CA LYS A 26 14.59 4.66 -13.39
C LYS A 26 13.40 4.89 -12.46
N PRO A 27 12.34 4.06 -12.55
CA PRO A 27 11.20 4.17 -11.65
C PRO A 27 11.63 4.08 -10.18
N LYS A 28 10.99 4.88 -9.33
CA LYS A 28 11.40 5.06 -7.93
C LYS A 28 11.48 3.77 -7.10
N GLN A 29 10.62 2.79 -7.41
CA GLN A 29 10.59 1.50 -6.73
C GLN A 29 11.85 0.66 -6.96
N TYR A 30 12.64 0.97 -8.00
CA TYR A 30 13.91 0.33 -8.33
C TYR A 30 15.14 1.12 -7.83
N LEU A 31 14.95 2.26 -7.16
CA LEU A 31 16.06 2.98 -6.52
C LEU A 31 16.63 2.14 -5.38
N GLN A 32 17.95 2.25 -5.20
CA GLN A 32 18.67 1.49 -4.19
C GLN A 32 18.52 2.12 -2.81
N LEU A 33 18.28 1.30 -1.82
CA LEU A 33 18.24 1.63 -0.40
C LEU A 33 18.97 0.51 0.36
N ALA A 34 20.06 0.81 1.02
CA ALA A 34 20.83 -0.18 1.81
C ALA A 34 21.11 -1.50 1.06
N GLY A 35 21.51 -1.43 -0.21
CA GLY A 35 21.95 -2.58 -1.00
C GLY A 35 20.85 -3.38 -1.71
N LYS A 36 19.57 -3.04 -1.54
CA LYS A 36 18.43 -3.62 -2.27
C LYS A 36 17.58 -2.52 -2.88
N SER A 37 16.72 -2.86 -3.84
CA SER A 37 15.73 -1.90 -4.34
C SER A 37 14.65 -1.61 -3.29
N ILE A 38 14.01 -0.44 -3.39
CA ILE A 38 12.85 -0.09 -2.54
C ILE A 38 11.79 -1.17 -2.64
N LEU A 39 11.51 -1.69 -3.85
CA LEU A 39 10.51 -2.75 -4.08
C LEU A 39 10.88 -4.05 -3.36
N GLU A 40 12.16 -4.47 -3.39
CA GLU A 40 12.61 -5.67 -2.67
C GLU A 40 12.41 -5.52 -1.17
N HIS A 41 12.72 -4.35 -0.60
CA HIS A 41 12.44 -4.08 0.81
C HIS A 41 10.95 -4.14 1.13
N THR A 42 10.12 -3.52 0.27
CA THR A 42 8.66 -3.55 0.43
C THR A 42 8.12 -4.98 0.39
N LEU A 43 8.56 -5.80 -0.56
CA LEU A 43 8.15 -7.20 -0.67
C LEU A 43 8.58 -8.02 0.54
N ASN A 44 9.80 -7.81 1.04
CA ASN A 44 10.30 -8.51 2.22
C ASN A 44 9.45 -8.25 3.48
N CYS A 45 8.78 -7.09 3.60
CA CYS A 45 7.87 -6.83 4.71
C CYS A 45 6.73 -7.86 4.80
N PHE A 46 6.37 -8.49 3.68
CA PHE A 46 5.29 -9.49 3.60
C PHE A 46 5.82 -10.92 3.48
N LEU A 47 6.89 -11.14 2.69
CA LEU A 47 7.40 -12.48 2.39
C LEU A 47 7.86 -13.23 3.65
N ASP A 48 8.30 -12.52 4.67
CA ASP A 48 8.74 -13.13 5.94
C ASP A 48 7.56 -13.42 6.90
N HIS A 49 6.32 -12.99 6.55
CA HIS A 49 5.16 -13.17 7.42
C HIS A 49 4.53 -14.56 7.29
N PRO A 50 4.32 -15.32 8.39
CA PRO A 50 3.84 -16.71 8.34
C PRO A 50 2.41 -16.88 7.80
N CYS A 51 1.56 -15.85 7.92
CA CYS A 51 0.16 -15.90 7.44
C CYS A 51 0.03 -15.47 5.98
N LEU A 52 1.12 -15.13 5.29
CA LEU A 52 1.09 -14.76 3.88
C LEU A 52 0.77 -15.98 3.00
N ARG A 53 -0.26 -15.86 2.14
CA ARG A 53 -0.58 -16.87 1.10
C ARG A 53 0.18 -16.63 -0.20
N GLY A 54 0.39 -15.38 -0.58
CA GLY A 54 1.12 -14.97 -1.75
C GLY A 54 1.03 -13.47 -1.99
N VAL A 55 1.82 -13.00 -2.96
CA VAL A 55 1.90 -11.58 -3.34
C VAL A 55 1.61 -11.45 -4.83
N VAL A 56 0.76 -10.50 -5.21
CA VAL A 56 0.63 -10.06 -6.60
C VAL A 56 1.26 -8.68 -6.77
N VAL A 57 2.21 -8.58 -7.68
CA VAL A 57 2.86 -7.32 -8.06
C VAL A 57 2.33 -6.87 -9.41
N SER A 58 1.74 -5.68 -9.50
CA SER A 58 1.34 -5.11 -10.79
C SER A 58 2.51 -4.35 -11.40
N LEU A 59 2.98 -4.77 -12.56
CA LEU A 59 4.13 -4.18 -13.26
C LEU A 59 3.68 -3.52 -14.58
N ALA A 60 4.46 -2.54 -15.03
CA ALA A 60 4.32 -2.04 -16.40
C ALA A 60 4.57 -3.17 -17.41
N GLU A 61 3.96 -3.05 -18.59
CA GLU A 61 4.24 -3.94 -19.71
C GLU A 61 5.75 -3.85 -20.04
N ASP A 62 6.39 -5.00 -20.22
CA ASP A 62 7.82 -5.09 -20.53
C ASP A 62 8.75 -4.39 -19.49
N ASP A 63 8.42 -4.44 -18.20
CA ASP A 63 9.27 -3.86 -17.16
C ASP A 63 10.69 -4.48 -17.19
N PRO A 64 11.73 -3.68 -17.56
CA PRO A 64 13.08 -4.21 -17.78
C PRO A 64 13.83 -4.45 -16.47
N PHE A 65 13.37 -3.92 -15.36
CA PHE A 65 14.06 -3.95 -14.06
C PHE A 65 13.67 -5.17 -13.23
N TRP A 66 12.40 -5.58 -13.30
CA TRP A 66 11.85 -6.67 -12.50
C TRP A 66 12.65 -7.98 -12.59
N PRO A 67 13.02 -8.49 -13.79
CA PRO A 67 13.72 -9.78 -13.90
C PRO A 67 15.08 -9.82 -13.21
N SER A 68 15.67 -8.65 -12.94
CA SER A 68 16.97 -8.51 -12.27
C SER A 68 16.92 -8.59 -10.77
N LEU A 69 15.72 -8.49 -10.16
CA LEU A 69 15.56 -8.53 -8.71
C LEU A 69 15.69 -9.97 -8.19
N ALA A 70 16.35 -10.13 -7.05
CA ALA A 70 16.51 -11.45 -6.43
C ALA A 70 15.16 -12.07 -6.04
N CYS A 71 14.22 -11.27 -5.58
CA CYS A 71 12.88 -11.71 -5.20
C CYS A 71 11.99 -12.12 -6.38
N ALA A 72 12.32 -11.76 -7.63
CA ALA A 72 11.52 -12.12 -8.81
C ALA A 72 11.39 -13.63 -9.04
N ARG A 73 12.22 -14.44 -8.37
CA ARG A 73 12.20 -15.91 -8.45
C ARG A 73 11.47 -16.57 -7.28
N ASP A 74 10.95 -15.82 -6.33
CA ASP A 74 10.17 -16.39 -5.22
C ASP A 74 8.83 -16.89 -5.75
N GLY A 75 8.56 -18.19 -5.60
CA GLY A 75 7.34 -18.84 -6.10
C GLY A 75 6.04 -18.34 -5.50
N ARG A 76 6.10 -17.53 -4.43
CA ARG A 76 4.94 -16.88 -3.81
C ARG A 76 4.59 -15.55 -4.48
N ILE A 77 5.45 -15.03 -5.37
CA ILE A 77 5.19 -13.77 -6.08
C ILE A 77 4.62 -14.06 -7.47
N HIS A 78 3.49 -13.45 -7.75
CA HIS A 78 2.79 -13.52 -9.02
C HIS A 78 2.73 -12.12 -9.64
N ILE A 79 2.65 -12.06 -10.97
CA ILE A 79 2.61 -10.80 -11.71
C ILE A 79 1.22 -10.57 -12.27
N ALA A 80 0.79 -9.31 -12.22
CA ALA A 80 -0.36 -8.79 -12.95
C ALA A 80 0.08 -7.61 -13.83
N ALA A 81 -0.66 -7.34 -14.89
CA ALA A 81 -0.44 -6.15 -15.70
C ALA A 81 -0.79 -4.88 -14.90
N GLY A 82 0.04 -3.85 -15.00
CA GLY A 82 -0.33 -2.52 -14.57
C GLY A 82 -1.43 -1.92 -15.43
N GLY A 83 -2.09 -0.90 -14.92
CA GLY A 83 -3.10 -0.14 -15.65
C GLY A 83 -2.68 1.31 -15.88
N ALA A 84 -3.59 2.12 -16.43
CA ALA A 84 -3.33 3.54 -16.67
C ALA A 84 -3.11 4.31 -15.37
N GLU A 85 -3.90 4.00 -14.36
CA GLU A 85 -3.82 4.58 -13.02
C GLU A 85 -3.50 3.50 -11.97
N ARG A 86 -3.24 3.96 -10.72
CA ARG A 86 -2.95 3.05 -9.60
C ARG A 86 -4.15 2.12 -9.31
N ALA A 87 -5.36 2.64 -9.37
CA ALA A 87 -6.58 1.87 -9.12
C ALA A 87 -6.78 0.74 -10.14
N ASP A 88 -6.50 0.98 -11.44
CA ASP A 88 -6.54 -0.07 -12.48
C ASP A 88 -5.50 -1.16 -12.19
N SER A 89 -4.31 -0.76 -11.77
CA SER A 89 -3.23 -1.72 -11.42
C SER A 89 -3.63 -2.61 -10.24
N VAL A 90 -4.34 -2.04 -9.24
CA VAL A 90 -4.88 -2.81 -8.11
C VAL A 90 -5.99 -3.73 -8.59
N LEU A 91 -6.94 -3.24 -9.39
CA LEU A 91 -8.04 -4.06 -9.93
C LEU A 91 -7.51 -5.27 -10.70
N ASN A 92 -6.52 -5.08 -11.58
CA ASN A 92 -5.87 -6.16 -12.31
C ASN A 92 -5.21 -7.19 -11.37
N ALA A 93 -4.60 -6.72 -10.28
CA ALA A 93 -4.03 -7.62 -9.28
C ALA A 93 -5.10 -8.42 -8.52
N LEU A 94 -6.25 -7.82 -8.20
CA LEU A 94 -7.37 -8.53 -7.56
C LEU A 94 -7.94 -9.62 -8.49
N LEU A 95 -8.09 -9.34 -9.78
CA LEU A 95 -8.48 -10.32 -10.79
C LEU A 95 -7.45 -11.47 -10.85
N ARG A 96 -6.16 -11.15 -10.80
CA ARG A 96 -5.10 -12.17 -10.77
C ARG A 96 -5.17 -13.03 -9.52
N LEU A 97 -5.50 -12.48 -8.35
CA LEU A 97 -5.71 -13.26 -7.12
C LEU A 97 -6.87 -14.26 -7.28
N ALA A 98 -7.98 -13.85 -7.90
CA ALA A 98 -9.10 -14.75 -8.16
C ALA A 98 -8.69 -15.93 -9.09
N GLU A 99 -7.89 -15.68 -10.12
CA GLU A 99 -7.31 -16.72 -11.00
C GLU A 99 -6.39 -17.68 -10.23
N LEU A 100 -5.72 -17.21 -9.17
CA LEU A 100 -4.87 -18.02 -8.30
C LEU A 100 -5.68 -18.79 -7.25
N GLY A 101 -7.01 -18.69 -7.26
CA GLY A 101 -7.91 -19.40 -6.37
C GLY A 101 -8.18 -18.68 -5.04
N ALA A 102 -7.91 -17.37 -4.94
CA ALA A 102 -8.35 -16.58 -3.80
C ALA A 102 -9.88 -16.44 -3.81
N GLY A 103 -10.51 -16.66 -2.64
CA GLY A 103 -11.95 -16.52 -2.45
C GLY A 103 -12.37 -15.08 -2.16
N GLU A 104 -13.64 -14.74 -2.40
CA GLU A 104 -14.18 -13.40 -2.14
C GLU A 104 -14.02 -12.95 -0.67
N GLN A 105 -13.99 -13.90 0.26
CA GLN A 105 -13.83 -13.65 1.70
C GLN A 105 -12.36 -13.65 2.16
N ASP A 106 -11.41 -13.91 1.26
CA ASP A 106 -10.00 -13.82 1.61
C ASP A 106 -9.61 -12.36 1.89
N TRP A 107 -8.74 -12.17 2.87
CA TRP A 107 -8.15 -10.87 3.16
C TRP A 107 -7.09 -10.50 2.13
N VAL A 108 -7.20 -9.29 1.62
CA VAL A 108 -6.22 -8.68 0.72
C VAL A 108 -5.66 -7.41 1.35
N LEU A 109 -4.35 -7.32 1.41
CA LEU A 109 -3.61 -6.14 1.87
C LEU A 109 -3.00 -5.43 0.67
N VAL A 110 -3.49 -4.25 0.32
CA VAL A 110 -2.89 -3.42 -0.73
C VAL A 110 -1.85 -2.50 -0.11
N HIS A 111 -0.62 -2.55 -0.63
CA HIS A 111 0.48 -1.78 -0.08
C HIS A 111 1.31 -1.08 -1.17
N ASP A 112 1.64 0.17 -0.95
CA ASP A 112 2.43 0.98 -1.89
C ASP A 112 3.85 0.40 -2.08
N ALA A 113 4.26 0.15 -3.32
CA ALA A 113 5.60 -0.32 -3.69
C ALA A 113 6.75 0.57 -3.15
N ALA A 114 6.45 1.80 -2.79
CA ALA A 114 7.40 2.79 -2.31
C ALA A 114 7.33 3.05 -0.79
N ARG A 115 6.81 2.10 0.00
CA ARG A 115 6.84 2.14 1.48
C ARG A 115 7.65 0.96 2.05
N PRO A 116 8.98 1.02 1.97
CA PRO A 116 9.85 -0.11 2.35
C PRO A 116 10.01 -0.28 3.86
N ASN A 117 9.40 0.57 4.68
CA ASN A 117 9.63 0.61 6.13
C ASN A 117 8.41 0.20 6.97
N LEU A 118 7.55 -0.65 6.43
CA LEU A 118 6.47 -1.26 7.21
C LEU A 118 7.07 -2.14 8.31
N ALA A 119 6.71 -1.85 9.57
CA ALA A 119 7.16 -2.66 10.70
C ALA A 119 6.32 -3.95 10.80
N PRO A 120 6.95 -5.10 11.14
CA PRO A 120 6.18 -6.34 11.39
C PRO A 120 5.08 -6.16 12.44
N SER A 121 5.36 -5.39 13.51
CA SER A 121 4.35 -5.09 14.54
C SER A 121 3.12 -4.33 14.04
N ASP A 122 3.29 -3.45 13.03
CA ASP A 122 2.16 -2.72 12.43
C ASP A 122 1.32 -3.65 11.54
N LEU A 123 1.99 -4.60 10.87
CA LEU A 123 1.30 -5.62 10.07
C LEU A 123 0.50 -6.57 10.99
N ASP A 124 1.13 -7.07 12.06
CA ASP A 124 0.47 -7.92 13.07
C ASP A 124 -0.72 -7.20 13.71
N LEU A 125 -0.55 -5.91 14.06
CA LEU A 125 -1.61 -5.09 14.64
C LEU A 125 -2.79 -4.93 13.69
N LEU A 126 -2.53 -4.61 12.41
CA LEU A 126 -3.57 -4.48 11.40
C LEU A 126 -4.37 -5.77 11.24
N LEU A 127 -3.67 -6.91 11.14
CA LEU A 127 -4.29 -8.23 11.02
C LEU A 127 -5.15 -8.58 12.23
N ALA A 128 -4.65 -8.31 13.44
CA ALA A 128 -5.37 -8.62 14.69
C ALA A 128 -6.62 -7.74 14.87
N GLU A 129 -6.49 -6.42 14.61
CA GLU A 129 -7.57 -5.47 14.82
C GLU A 129 -8.71 -5.58 13.80
N LEU A 130 -8.42 -6.13 12.61
CA LEU A 130 -9.38 -6.28 11.52
C LEU A 130 -9.81 -7.74 11.28
N ALA A 131 -9.31 -8.71 12.06
CA ALA A 131 -9.58 -10.13 11.84
C ALA A 131 -11.09 -10.42 11.70
N ASP A 132 -11.90 -9.84 12.59
CA ASP A 132 -13.36 -10.02 12.66
C ASP A 132 -14.14 -8.79 12.16
N ASP A 133 -13.46 -7.79 11.57
CA ASP A 133 -14.14 -6.60 11.04
C ASP A 133 -14.89 -6.94 9.73
N GLU A 134 -16.13 -6.47 9.60
CA GLU A 134 -16.98 -6.75 8.44
C GLU A 134 -16.57 -5.96 7.20
N ILE A 135 -15.90 -4.81 7.38
CA ILE A 135 -15.56 -3.88 6.29
C ILE A 135 -14.07 -3.98 5.97
N GLY A 136 -13.23 -3.94 7.00
CA GLY A 136 -11.79 -3.77 6.90
C GLY A 136 -11.35 -2.35 7.21
N GLY A 137 -10.09 -2.04 6.91
CA GLY A 137 -9.51 -0.75 7.28
C GLY A 137 -8.08 -0.57 6.78
N LEU A 138 -7.39 0.38 7.38
CA LEU A 138 -6.06 0.78 6.93
C LEU A 138 -5.18 1.27 8.08
N LEU A 139 -3.87 1.19 7.88
CA LEU A 139 -2.94 1.91 8.74
C LEU A 139 -3.06 3.42 8.48
N ALA A 140 -3.03 4.19 9.53
CA ALA A 140 -3.07 5.65 9.46
C ALA A 140 -2.33 6.26 10.65
N VAL A 141 -2.01 7.56 10.57
CA VAL A 141 -1.45 8.32 11.69
C VAL A 141 -2.20 9.64 11.84
N PRO A 142 -2.46 10.11 13.09
CA PRO A 142 -3.10 11.39 13.30
C PRO A 142 -2.21 12.54 12.81
N ALA A 143 -2.82 13.59 12.26
CA ALA A 143 -2.11 14.79 11.83
C ALA A 143 -1.51 15.50 13.05
N ARG A 144 -0.18 15.74 13.02
CA ARG A 144 0.56 16.33 14.16
C ARG A 144 0.69 17.84 14.03
N ASP A 145 0.90 18.34 12.82
CA ASP A 145 1.10 19.76 12.57
C ASP A 145 -0.25 20.51 12.41
N THR A 146 -0.20 21.84 12.55
CA THR A 146 -1.34 22.69 12.25
C THR A 146 -1.62 22.69 10.75
N LEU A 147 -2.80 22.26 10.34
CA LEU A 147 -3.23 22.22 8.95
C LEU A 147 -3.95 23.50 8.54
N LYS A 148 -3.64 24.01 7.37
CA LYS A 148 -4.25 25.21 6.77
C LYS A 148 -4.92 24.86 5.45
N ARG A 149 -6.20 25.23 5.29
CA ARG A 149 -6.83 25.27 3.98
C ARG A 149 -6.39 26.54 3.26
N VAL A 150 -5.92 26.41 2.03
CA VAL A 150 -5.47 27.54 1.21
C VAL A 150 -6.34 27.72 -0.01
N GLY A 151 -6.51 28.98 -0.44
CA GLY A 151 -7.15 29.33 -1.71
C GLY A 151 -6.18 29.15 -2.88
N ARG A 152 -6.69 29.24 -4.13
CA ARG A 152 -5.89 29.19 -5.36
C ARG A 152 -4.82 30.30 -5.43
N ASP A 153 -5.02 31.39 -4.69
CA ASP A 153 -4.10 32.53 -4.54
C ASP A 153 -2.98 32.29 -3.52
N GLY A 154 -2.88 31.07 -2.95
CA GLY A 154 -1.89 30.70 -1.94
C GLY A 154 -2.15 31.28 -0.55
N ARG A 155 -3.27 32.00 -0.34
CA ARG A 155 -3.59 32.58 0.98
C ARG A 155 -4.37 31.62 1.86
N VAL A 156 -4.07 31.62 3.16
CA VAL A 156 -4.81 30.84 4.16
C VAL A 156 -6.27 31.27 4.19
N ARG A 157 -7.19 30.30 4.12
CA ARG A 157 -8.64 30.49 4.27
C ARG A 157 -9.09 30.15 5.68
N GLU A 158 -8.61 29.03 6.20
CA GLU A 158 -8.97 28.59 7.55
C GLU A 158 -7.90 27.67 8.15
N THR A 159 -7.95 27.50 9.46
CA THR A 159 -7.22 26.43 10.16
C THR A 159 -8.16 25.24 10.31
N ILE A 160 -7.70 24.07 9.87
CA ILE A 160 -8.48 22.84 9.98
C ILE A 160 -8.27 22.25 11.38
N ASP A 161 -9.34 21.79 12.01
CA ASP A 161 -9.25 21.04 13.26
C ASP A 161 -8.55 19.68 12.97
N ARG A 162 -7.32 19.57 13.44
CA ARG A 162 -6.51 18.36 13.22
C ARG A 162 -6.92 17.17 14.08
N SER A 163 -7.75 17.36 15.11
CA SER A 163 -8.16 16.28 16.00
C SER A 163 -8.95 15.18 15.29
N VAL A 164 -9.56 15.51 14.15
CA VAL A 164 -10.33 14.59 13.30
C VAL A 164 -9.66 14.29 11.95
N ILE A 165 -8.39 14.70 11.77
CA ILE A 165 -7.65 14.50 10.51
C ILE A 165 -6.54 13.47 10.71
N TRP A 166 -6.56 12.46 9.86
CA TRP A 166 -5.56 11.41 9.83
C TRP A 166 -4.91 11.33 8.45
N GLN A 167 -3.67 10.91 8.40
CA GLN A 167 -2.95 10.62 7.17
C GLN A 167 -3.09 9.14 6.87
N ALA A 168 -3.75 8.81 5.76
CA ALA A 168 -3.91 7.45 5.30
C ALA A 168 -2.56 6.85 4.86
N TYR A 169 -2.25 5.69 5.39
CA TYR A 169 -1.08 4.90 5.02
C TYR A 169 -1.54 3.59 4.38
N THR A 170 -0.58 2.75 4.04
CA THR A 170 -0.79 1.38 3.63
C THR A 170 0.07 0.45 4.50
N PRO A 171 -0.33 -0.81 4.71
CA PRO A 171 -1.36 -1.58 4.01
C PRO A 171 -2.78 -1.10 4.29
N GLN A 172 -3.66 -1.30 3.28
CA GLN A 172 -5.11 -1.20 3.41
C GLN A 172 -5.68 -2.60 3.23
N MET A 173 -6.45 -3.07 4.19
CA MET A 173 -6.89 -4.47 4.34
C MET A 173 -8.40 -4.58 4.17
N PHE A 174 -8.84 -5.33 3.14
CA PHE A 174 -10.23 -5.54 2.81
C PHE A 174 -10.48 -6.96 2.33
N ARG A 175 -11.75 -7.41 2.34
CA ARG A 175 -12.14 -8.65 1.69
C ARG A 175 -12.03 -8.50 0.18
N LEU A 176 -11.47 -9.52 -0.50
CA LEU A 176 -11.21 -9.48 -1.94
C LEU A 176 -12.47 -9.10 -2.74
N GLY A 177 -13.59 -9.79 -2.53
CA GLY A 177 -14.82 -9.53 -3.28
C GLY A 177 -15.35 -8.11 -3.06
N ALA A 178 -15.36 -7.64 -1.81
CA ALA A 178 -15.84 -6.30 -1.46
C ALA A 178 -14.99 -5.19 -2.09
N LEU A 179 -13.65 -5.33 -2.04
CA LEU A 179 -12.72 -4.37 -2.63
C LEU A 179 -12.80 -4.39 -4.17
N HIS A 180 -12.84 -5.59 -4.76
CA HIS A 180 -12.98 -5.75 -6.20
C HIS A 180 -14.24 -5.06 -6.73
N GLN A 181 -15.40 -5.30 -6.10
CA GLN A 181 -16.65 -4.68 -6.48
C GLN A 181 -16.57 -3.15 -6.37
N ALA A 182 -16.12 -2.62 -5.22
CA ALA A 182 -16.03 -1.18 -4.99
C ALA A 182 -15.13 -0.47 -6.01
N LEU A 183 -13.95 -1.05 -6.31
CA LEU A 183 -13.04 -0.50 -7.31
C LEU A 183 -13.61 -0.56 -8.72
N ALA A 184 -14.18 -1.70 -9.13
CA ALA A 184 -14.75 -1.86 -10.46
C ALA A 184 -15.89 -0.87 -10.72
N GLU A 185 -16.82 -0.72 -9.77
CA GLU A 185 -17.95 0.20 -9.89
C GLU A 185 -17.50 1.68 -9.87
N ALA A 186 -16.53 2.06 -9.02
CA ALA A 186 -15.99 3.42 -8.96
C ALA A 186 -15.31 3.81 -10.27
N LEU A 187 -14.49 2.91 -10.85
CA LEU A 187 -13.81 3.16 -12.13
C LEU A 187 -14.78 3.29 -13.30
N VAL A 188 -15.83 2.45 -13.37
CA VAL A 188 -16.88 2.58 -14.39
C VAL A 188 -17.64 3.90 -14.25
N SER A 189 -17.77 4.42 -13.03
CA SER A 189 -18.47 5.67 -12.73
C SER A 189 -17.56 6.92 -12.84
N ASP A 190 -16.34 6.77 -13.36
CA ASP A 190 -15.32 7.83 -13.49
C ASP A 190 -15.03 8.57 -12.16
N VAL A 191 -15.09 7.84 -11.05
CA VAL A 191 -14.77 8.37 -9.72
C VAL A 191 -13.26 8.40 -9.53
N ALA A 192 -12.74 9.53 -9.07
CA ALA A 192 -11.31 9.68 -8.73
C ALA A 192 -10.98 8.87 -7.47
N VAL A 193 -10.52 7.63 -7.67
CA VAL A 193 -10.05 6.75 -6.58
C VAL A 193 -8.61 7.09 -6.22
N THR A 194 -8.40 7.57 -4.99
CA THR A 194 -7.05 7.93 -4.48
C THR A 194 -6.35 6.77 -3.80
N ASP A 195 -7.11 5.91 -3.12
CA ASP A 195 -6.68 4.70 -2.44
C ASP A 195 -7.86 3.71 -2.31
N GLU A 196 -7.63 2.53 -1.73
CA GLU A 196 -8.66 1.50 -1.57
C GLU A 196 -9.77 1.95 -0.63
N ALA A 197 -9.42 2.68 0.44
CA ALA A 197 -10.40 3.23 1.39
C ALA A 197 -11.39 4.17 0.69
N SER A 198 -10.93 5.04 -0.22
CA SER A 198 -11.80 5.96 -0.95
C SER A 198 -12.79 5.23 -1.87
N ALA A 199 -12.42 4.08 -2.45
CA ALA A 199 -13.36 3.25 -3.20
C ALA A 199 -14.41 2.61 -2.29
N MET A 200 -14.01 2.14 -1.11
CA MET A 200 -14.93 1.59 -0.10
C MET A 200 -15.89 2.67 0.44
N GLU A 201 -15.39 3.89 0.69
CA GLU A 201 -16.21 5.03 1.10
C GLU A 201 -17.25 5.38 0.02
N TRP A 202 -16.85 5.42 -1.24
CA TRP A 202 -17.76 5.64 -2.37
C TRP A 202 -18.85 4.57 -2.45
N ALA A 203 -18.51 3.31 -2.13
CA ALA A 203 -19.47 2.20 -2.01
C ALA A 203 -20.32 2.26 -0.72
N GLY A 204 -20.29 3.38 0.03
CA GLY A 204 -21.08 3.60 1.23
C GLY A 204 -20.59 2.85 2.47
N ARG A 205 -19.33 2.40 2.49
CA ARG A 205 -18.70 1.72 3.62
C ARG A 205 -17.79 2.67 4.40
N SER A 206 -17.51 2.37 5.65
CA SER A 206 -16.69 3.19 6.53
C SER A 206 -15.49 2.39 7.04
N PRO A 207 -14.33 2.39 6.33
CA PRO A 207 -13.14 1.69 6.76
C PRO A 207 -12.62 2.15 8.13
N ARG A 208 -12.12 1.20 8.92
CA ARG A 208 -11.54 1.48 10.24
C ARG A 208 -10.09 1.96 10.11
N LEU A 209 -9.72 3.00 10.88
CA LEU A 209 -8.33 3.46 10.98
C LEU A 209 -7.62 2.74 12.13
N ILE A 210 -6.46 2.17 11.84
CA ILE A 210 -5.56 1.55 12.81
C ILE A 210 -4.29 2.41 12.90
N GLU A 211 -3.99 2.91 14.10
CA GLU A 211 -2.81 3.77 14.27
C GLU A 211 -1.53 2.97 14.12
N GLY A 212 -0.78 3.29 13.07
CA GLY A 212 0.53 2.71 12.79
C GLY A 212 1.67 3.68 13.09
N ARG A 213 2.89 3.24 12.80
CA ARG A 213 4.10 4.02 13.00
C ARG A 213 4.23 5.13 11.95
N ALA A 214 4.61 6.32 12.41
CA ALA A 214 4.81 7.48 11.52
C ALA A 214 6.01 7.34 10.57
N ASP A 215 6.91 6.38 10.82
CA ASP A 215 8.09 6.12 9.98
C ASP A 215 7.83 5.12 8.83
N ASN A 216 6.58 4.66 8.64
CA ASN A 216 6.13 3.94 7.44
C ASN A 216 5.96 4.93 6.27
N LEU A 217 7.07 5.56 5.88
CA LEU A 217 7.09 6.65 4.91
C LEU A 217 6.94 6.14 3.47
N LYS A 218 6.21 6.91 2.67
CA LYS A 218 6.17 6.74 1.21
C LYS A 218 7.30 7.54 0.55
N VAL A 219 8.24 6.86 -0.09
CA VAL A 219 9.26 7.51 -0.91
C VAL A 219 8.61 8.18 -2.10
N THR A 220 8.62 9.51 -2.12
CA THR A 220 8.02 10.33 -3.17
C THR A 220 9.00 11.35 -3.75
N ARG A 221 9.98 11.75 -2.95
CA ARG A 221 11.02 12.72 -3.28
C ARG A 221 12.40 12.19 -2.88
N PRO A 222 13.49 12.72 -3.43
CA PRO A 222 14.86 12.31 -3.05
C PRO A 222 15.14 12.44 -1.55
N GLU A 223 14.56 13.46 -0.88
CA GLU A 223 14.75 13.70 0.54
C GLU A 223 14.19 12.55 1.40
N ASP A 224 13.09 11.92 0.96
CA ASP A 224 12.48 10.78 1.67
C ASP A 224 13.43 9.58 1.68
N LEU A 225 14.15 9.35 0.57
CA LEU A 225 15.14 8.27 0.46
C LEU A 225 16.29 8.50 1.43
N HIS A 226 16.87 9.71 1.44
CA HIS A 226 17.93 10.07 2.38
C HIS A 226 17.51 9.93 3.85
N TYR A 227 16.25 10.27 4.16
CA TYR A 227 15.72 10.10 5.50
C TYR A 227 15.67 8.62 5.89
N LEU A 228 15.16 7.74 5.03
CA LEU A 228 15.12 6.31 5.27
C LEU A 228 16.51 5.69 5.40
N GLU A 229 17.49 6.11 4.59
CA GLU A 229 18.87 5.66 4.70
C GLU A 229 19.46 5.97 6.09
N ARG A 230 19.21 7.17 6.61
CA ARG A 230 19.66 7.56 7.96
C ARG A 230 18.95 6.76 9.05
N LEU A 231 17.64 6.58 8.93
CA LEU A 231 16.83 5.82 9.87
C LEU A 231 17.32 4.37 9.97
N TRP A 232 17.70 3.76 8.85
CA TRP A 232 18.16 2.36 8.82
C TRP A 232 19.59 2.18 9.29
N ARG A 233 20.50 3.14 9.01
CA ARG A 233 21.86 3.12 9.58
C ARG A 233 21.88 3.20 11.11
N GLY A 234 20.89 3.83 11.71
CA GLY A 234 20.77 3.92 13.18
C GLY A 234 20.17 2.66 13.85
N ARG A 235 19.76 1.65 13.06
CA ARG A 235 19.23 0.37 13.56
C ARG A 235 20.29 -0.74 13.63
N HIS A 236 21.48 -0.46 13.14
CA HIS A 236 22.68 -1.31 13.22
C HIS A 236 23.72 -0.62 14.11
#